data_5d6851b1f59826146dbb875dff91b7f9
#
_entry.id   5d6851b1f59826146dbb875dff91b7f9
#
_cell.length_a   1.000
_cell.length_b   1.000
_cell.length_c   1.000
_cell.angle_alpha   90.00
_cell.angle_beta   90.00
_cell.angle_gamma   90.00
#
_symmetry.space_group_name_H-M   'P 1'
#
loop_
_entity.id
_entity.type
_entity.pdbx_description
1 polymer ?
#
loop_
_entity_poly.entity_id
_entity_poly.type
_entity_poly.pdbx_seq_one_letter_code
_entity_poly.pdbx_strand_id
1 'polypeptide(L)'
;YNLNTGLKQFKDTLSSSNGVYVSIDLDVIDPAFAPAVGNPEANGLSSREMLQFIYCLENFKLTGFDIVELIPAYDNGSTSALAARLLAELICIADK
;
A
#
# COMPACT_ATOMS: atom_id res chain seq x y z
N TYR A 1 17.18 -2.87 -7.56
CA TYR A 1 15.82 -2.33 -7.39
C TYR A 1 15.84 -0.81 -7.49
N ASN A 2 14.95 -0.26 -8.31
CA ASN A 2 14.81 1.19 -8.52
C ASN A 2 13.34 1.57 -8.39
N LEU A 3 13.03 2.33 -7.34
CA LEU A 3 11.65 2.70 -7.04
C LEU A 3 11.02 3.55 -8.17
N ASN A 4 11.77 4.49 -8.74
CA ASN A 4 11.23 5.35 -9.80
C ASN A 4 10.85 4.54 -11.04
N THR A 5 11.65 3.56 -11.40
CA THR A 5 11.34 2.64 -12.51
C THR A 5 10.09 1.82 -12.18
N GLY A 6 9.99 1.30 -10.97
CA GLY A 6 8.83 0.54 -10.54
C GLY A 6 7.55 1.37 -10.55
N LEU A 7 7.60 2.60 -10.06
CA LEU A 7 6.46 3.51 -10.07
C LEU A 7 6.01 3.83 -11.50
N LYS A 8 6.98 4.05 -12.41
CA LYS A 8 6.66 4.32 -13.80
C LYS A 8 5.97 3.13 -14.47
N GLN A 9 6.50 1.93 -14.28
CA GLN A 9 5.90 0.70 -14.81
C GLN A 9 4.50 0.48 -14.25
N PHE A 10 4.30 0.77 -12.98
CA PHE A 10 3.01 0.67 -12.30
C PHE A 10 1.98 1.58 -12.97
N LYS A 11 2.33 2.86 -13.15
CA LYS A 11 1.46 3.83 -13.82
C LYS A 11 1.16 3.42 -15.26
N ASP A 12 2.19 3.00 -16.00
CA ASP A 12 2.04 2.62 -17.40
C ASP A 12 1.09 1.44 -17.54
N THR A 13 1.19 0.46 -16.63
CA THR A 13 0.30 -0.70 -16.61
C THR A 13 -1.15 -0.30 -16.38
N LEU A 14 -1.40 0.68 -15.52
CA LEU A 14 -2.75 1.11 -15.15
C LEU A 14 -3.35 2.10 -16.16
N SER A 15 -2.55 2.70 -17.04
CA SER A 15 -2.97 3.84 -17.87
C SER A 15 -4.10 3.49 -18.86
N SER A 16 -4.24 2.23 -19.25
CA SER A 16 -5.31 1.78 -20.15
C SER A 16 -6.53 1.23 -19.42
N SER A 17 -6.55 1.25 -18.10
CA SER A 17 -7.65 0.66 -17.33
C SER A 17 -8.83 1.63 -17.22
N ASN A 18 -10.05 1.08 -17.09
CA ASN A 18 -11.27 1.85 -16.82
C ASN A 18 -11.56 1.97 -15.33
N GLY A 19 -10.86 1.22 -14.52
CA GLY A 19 -10.99 1.24 -13.06
C GLY A 19 -9.95 0.34 -12.44
N VAL A 20 -9.63 0.61 -11.19
CA VAL A 20 -8.58 -0.11 -10.45
C VAL A 20 -9.13 -0.57 -9.12
N TYR A 21 -8.99 -1.85 -8.83
CA TYR A 21 -9.20 -2.38 -7.49
C TYR A 21 -7.83 -2.57 -6.84
N VAL A 22 -7.67 -2.05 -5.62
CA VAL A 22 -6.38 -2.06 -4.92
C VAL A 22 -6.44 -3.01 -3.73
N SER A 23 -5.55 -3.99 -3.72
CA SER A 23 -5.36 -4.85 -2.55
C SER A 23 -3.93 -4.65 -2.05
N ILE A 24 -3.80 -4.16 -0.81
CA ILE A 24 -2.49 -3.96 -0.20
C ILE A 24 -2.23 -5.11 0.76
N ASP A 25 -1.20 -5.89 0.45
CA ASP A 25 -0.67 -6.91 1.34
C ASP A 25 0.44 -6.29 2.18
N LEU A 26 0.23 -6.20 3.49
CA LEU A 26 1.19 -5.55 4.39
C LEU A 26 2.52 -6.31 4.49
N ASP A 27 2.57 -7.56 4.03
CA ASP A 27 3.83 -8.33 4.00
C ASP A 27 4.89 -7.69 3.09
N VAL A 28 4.49 -6.84 2.12
CA VAL A 28 5.45 -6.16 1.23
C VAL A 28 6.19 -5.02 1.92
N ILE A 29 5.70 -4.58 3.06
CA ILE A 29 6.33 -3.50 3.84
C ILE A 29 7.36 -4.12 4.77
N ASP A 30 8.55 -3.50 4.83
CA ASP A 30 9.62 -3.99 5.69
C ASP A 30 9.14 -4.09 7.14
N PRO A 31 9.51 -5.17 7.88
CA PRO A 31 9.12 -5.34 9.29
C PRO A 31 9.58 -4.21 10.21
N ALA A 32 10.56 -3.39 9.80
CA ALA A 32 10.93 -2.19 10.54
C ALA A 32 9.76 -1.21 10.65
N PHE A 33 8.81 -1.26 9.71
CA PHE A 33 7.63 -0.39 9.66
C PHE A 33 6.34 -1.14 9.98
N ALA A 34 6.23 -2.40 9.55
CA ALA A 34 5.02 -3.20 9.70
C ALA A 34 5.38 -4.62 10.18
N PRO A 35 5.73 -4.80 11.46
CA PRO A 35 6.10 -6.13 11.97
C PRO A 35 4.90 -7.04 12.25
N ALA A 36 3.69 -6.50 12.45
CA ALA A 36 2.52 -7.31 12.85
C ALA A 36 1.77 -7.84 11.63
N VAL A 37 2.43 -8.70 10.88
CA VAL A 37 1.90 -9.29 9.64
C VAL A 37 2.12 -10.80 9.65
N GLY A 38 1.43 -11.48 8.72
CA GLY A 38 1.47 -12.95 8.66
C GLY A 38 2.81 -13.50 8.22
N ASN A 39 3.50 -12.84 7.30
CA ASN A 39 4.76 -13.34 6.73
C ASN A 39 5.75 -12.18 6.53
N PRO A 40 6.38 -11.70 7.62
CA PRO A 40 7.29 -10.56 7.51
C PRO A 40 8.52 -10.90 6.67
N GLU A 41 8.84 -10.04 5.70
CA GLU A 41 9.96 -10.23 4.79
C GLU A 41 10.93 -9.05 4.91
N ALA A 42 12.20 -9.35 5.16
CA ALA A 42 13.24 -8.33 5.22
C ALA A 42 13.44 -7.66 3.86
N ASN A 43 13.92 -6.44 3.87
CA ASN A 43 14.20 -5.65 2.66
C ASN A 43 12.93 -5.32 1.87
N GLY A 44 11.83 -5.09 2.57
CA GLY A 44 10.58 -4.67 1.98
C GLY A 44 10.52 -3.14 1.77
N LEU A 45 9.35 -2.67 1.39
CA LEU A 45 9.11 -1.24 1.20
C LEU A 45 9.09 -0.52 2.54
N SER A 46 9.58 0.73 2.56
CA SER A 46 9.33 1.62 3.68
C SER A 46 7.88 2.09 3.64
N SER A 47 7.39 2.65 4.75
CA SER A 47 6.06 3.27 4.77
C SER A 47 5.97 4.42 3.77
N ARG A 48 7.03 5.20 3.61
CA ARG A 48 7.08 6.28 2.62
C ARG A 48 6.97 5.76 1.19
N GLU A 49 7.69 4.69 0.87
CA GLU A 49 7.63 4.08 -0.45
C GLU A 49 6.23 3.55 -0.76
N MET A 50 5.58 2.92 0.21
CA MET A 50 4.20 2.45 0.05
C MET A 50 3.25 3.63 -0.21
N LEU A 51 3.41 4.73 0.51
CA LEU A 51 2.60 5.93 0.27
C LEU A 51 2.81 6.49 -1.13
N GLN A 52 4.03 6.43 -1.66
CA GLN A 52 4.30 6.87 -3.03
C GLN A 52 3.54 6.03 -4.06
N PHE A 53 3.44 4.71 -3.85
CA PHE A 53 2.61 3.87 -4.71
C PHE A 53 1.15 4.26 -4.62
N ILE A 54 0.64 4.54 -3.42
CA ILE A 54 -0.75 4.95 -3.24
C ILE A 54 -1.01 6.28 -3.96
N TYR A 55 -0.10 7.27 -3.82
CA TYR A 55 -0.29 8.57 -4.46
C TYR A 55 -0.26 8.50 -5.99
N CYS A 56 0.39 7.48 -6.55
CA CYS A 56 0.32 7.24 -8.00
C CYS A 56 -1.10 6.92 -8.49
N LEU A 57 -2.00 6.52 -7.58
CA LEU A 57 -3.36 6.16 -7.93
C LEU A 57 -4.31 7.36 -8.02
N GLU A 58 -3.86 8.58 -7.68
CA GLU A 58 -4.78 9.71 -7.53
C GLU A 58 -5.45 10.12 -8.85
N ASN A 59 -4.87 9.77 -10.00
CA ASN A 59 -5.47 10.07 -11.31
C ASN A 59 -6.24 8.89 -11.91
N PHE A 60 -6.44 7.82 -11.13
CA PHE A 60 -7.17 6.64 -11.59
C PHE A 60 -8.46 6.49 -10.80
N LYS A 61 -9.46 5.87 -11.43
CA LYS A 61 -10.72 5.58 -10.75
C LYS A 61 -10.56 4.31 -9.91
N LEU A 62 -10.69 4.45 -8.58
CA LEU A 62 -10.67 3.30 -7.69
C LEU A 62 -12.07 2.70 -7.59
N THR A 63 -12.20 1.40 -7.90
CA THR A 63 -13.46 0.67 -7.81
C THR A 63 -13.65 0.00 -6.45
N GLY A 64 -12.58 -0.15 -5.69
CA GLY A 64 -12.57 -0.70 -4.35
C GLY A 64 -11.15 -0.92 -3.87
N PHE A 65 -11.01 -1.20 -2.60
CA PHE A 65 -9.69 -1.48 -2.03
C PHE A 65 -9.83 -2.28 -0.73
N ASP A 66 -8.77 -2.99 -0.39
CA ASP A 66 -8.66 -3.68 0.89
C ASP A 66 -7.20 -3.69 1.36
N ILE A 67 -7.01 -4.03 2.62
CA ILE A 67 -5.69 -4.23 3.22
C ILE A 67 -5.73 -5.59 3.91
N VAL A 68 -4.75 -6.42 3.61
CA VAL A 68 -4.71 -7.80 4.10
C VAL A 68 -3.41 -8.07 4.88
N GLU A 69 -3.38 -9.17 5.59
CA GLU A 69 -2.24 -9.71 6.36
C GLU A 69 -1.91 -8.98 7.65
N LEU A 70 -2.75 -8.05 8.10
CA LEU A 70 -2.56 -7.44 9.43
C LEU A 70 -2.95 -8.42 10.52
N ILE A 71 -2.04 -8.62 11.49
CA ILE A 71 -2.31 -9.41 12.70
C ILE A 71 -2.07 -8.50 13.92
N PRO A 72 -3.09 -7.76 14.37
CA PRO A 72 -2.90 -6.72 15.40
C PRO A 72 -2.28 -7.22 16.70
N ALA A 73 -2.48 -8.48 17.03
CA ALA A 73 -1.96 -9.06 18.27
C ALA A 73 -0.44 -9.20 18.29
N TYR A 74 0.24 -9.03 17.13
CA TYR A 74 1.68 -9.26 17.03
C TYR A 74 2.53 -8.07 17.45
N ASP A 75 1.94 -6.89 17.66
CA ASP A 75 2.69 -5.73 18.15
C ASP A 75 1.79 -4.87 19.05
N ASN A 76 2.25 -3.66 19.37
CA ASN A 76 1.56 -2.73 20.24
C ASN A 76 0.61 -1.77 19.53
N GLY A 77 0.26 -2.05 18.28
CA GLY A 77 -0.66 -1.22 17.49
C GLY A 77 0.02 -0.37 16.43
N SER A 78 1.36 -0.38 16.33
CA SER A 78 2.04 0.47 15.34
C SER A 78 1.74 0.03 13.91
N THR A 79 1.64 -1.27 13.65
CA THR A 79 1.27 -1.76 12.31
C THR A 79 -0.18 -1.43 11.99
N SER A 80 -1.08 -1.53 12.98
CA SER A 80 -2.49 -1.13 12.83
C SER A 80 -2.60 0.36 12.51
N ALA A 81 -1.78 1.20 13.16
CA ALA A 81 -1.76 2.64 12.88
C ALA A 81 -1.30 2.93 11.45
N LEU A 82 -0.29 2.20 10.97
CA LEU A 82 0.16 2.31 9.58
C LEU A 82 -0.96 1.89 8.62
N ALA A 83 -1.60 0.75 8.86
CA ALA A 83 -2.70 0.28 8.03
C ALA A 83 -3.82 1.31 7.97
N ALA A 84 -4.16 1.93 9.10
CA ALA A 84 -5.19 2.98 9.15
C ALA A 84 -4.79 4.19 8.31
N ARG A 85 -3.51 4.59 8.33
CA ARG A 85 -3.02 5.70 7.51
C ARG A 85 -3.13 5.37 6.03
N LEU A 86 -2.74 4.16 5.61
CA LEU A 86 -2.84 3.74 4.21
C LEU A 86 -4.30 3.73 3.76
N LEU A 87 -5.19 3.22 4.61
CA LEU A 87 -6.62 3.18 4.32
C LEU A 87 -7.19 4.59 4.17
N ALA A 88 -6.83 5.51 5.05
CA ALA A 88 -7.28 6.91 4.98
C ALA A 88 -6.86 7.56 3.67
N GLU A 89 -5.63 7.32 3.21
CA GLU A 89 -5.15 7.86 1.95
C GLU A 89 -5.93 7.29 0.76
N LEU A 90 -6.22 5.99 0.78
CA LEU A 90 -7.03 5.36 -0.28
C LEU A 90 -8.44 5.93 -0.31
N ILE A 91 -9.05 6.16 0.86
CA ILE A 91 -10.38 6.76 0.94
C ILE A 91 -10.37 8.17 0.34
N CYS A 92 -9.36 8.97 0.66
CA CYS A 92 -9.24 10.32 0.12
C CYS A 92 -9.11 10.32 -1.41
N ILE A 93 -8.33 9.38 -1.96
CA ILE A 93 -8.18 9.24 -3.41
C ILE A 93 -9.48 8.80 -4.06
N ALA A 94 -10.19 7.83 -3.45
CA ALA A 94 -11.42 7.29 -4.01
C ALA A 94 -12.57 8.32 -4.00
N ASP A 95 -12.52 9.28 -3.09
CA ASP A 95 -13.57 10.29 -2.91
C ASP A 95 -13.45 11.48 -3.88
N LYS A 96 -12.43 11.49 -4.72
CA LYS A 96 -12.21 12.61 -5.65
C LYS A 96 -13.15 12.58 -6.85
#